data_00f83f9d9957c3b7b9250805c53c3a46
#
_entry.id   00f83f9d9957c3b7b9250805c53c3a46
#
_cell.length_a   1.000
_cell.length_b   1.000
_cell.length_c   1.000
_cell.angle_alpha   90.00
_cell.angle_beta   90.00
_cell.angle_gamma   90.00
#
_symmetry.space_group_name_H-M   'P 1'
#
loop_
_entity.id
_entity.type
_entity.pdbx_description
1 polymer ?
#
loop_
_entity_poly.entity_id
_entity_poly.type
_entity_poly.pdbx_seq_one_letter_code
_entity_poly.pdbx_strand_id
1 'polypeptide(L)'
;MDYKLDDNMPIYIQIMQKVRDAIASGEWTSGQKIPSVRELAALFEVNPNTMQRAMLELEREGLLVSERTAGRFVTEDRKLIKGLKKDVAIAAADAFRSAMLELGYTPEEMIEFFRARNEELTEEETKVG
;
A
#
# COMPACT_ATOMS: atom_id res chain seq x y z
N MET A 1 -4.07 1.72 9.43
CA MET A 1 -4.57 1.57 8.05
C MET A 1 -5.83 2.41 7.85
N ASP A 2 -5.93 3.10 6.74
CA ASP A 2 -7.16 3.80 6.38
C ASP A 2 -8.14 2.82 5.72
N TYR A 3 -9.32 2.66 6.30
CA TYR A 3 -10.32 1.70 5.82
C TYR A 3 -11.33 2.30 4.83
N LYS A 4 -11.16 3.58 4.46
CA LYS A 4 -12.08 4.24 3.52
C LYS A 4 -11.86 3.74 2.10
N LEU A 5 -12.97 3.45 1.41
CA LEU A 5 -12.97 2.99 0.03
C LEU A 5 -13.79 3.96 -0.81
N ASP A 6 -13.48 4.04 -2.11
CA ASP A 6 -14.24 4.87 -3.03
C ASP A 6 -14.99 4.02 -4.06
N ASP A 7 -15.81 4.66 -4.90
CA ASP A 7 -16.66 3.97 -5.88
C ASP A 7 -16.02 3.81 -7.26
N ASN A 8 -14.79 4.30 -7.45
CA ASN A 8 -14.16 4.36 -8.78
C ASN A 8 -13.55 3.04 -9.25
N MET A 9 -13.29 2.12 -8.32
CA MET A 9 -12.65 0.84 -8.61
C MET A 9 -13.37 -0.27 -7.86
N PRO A 10 -13.27 -1.53 -8.37
CA PRO A 10 -13.82 -2.67 -7.62
C PRO A 10 -13.28 -2.69 -6.18
N ILE A 11 -14.17 -2.95 -5.24
CA ILE A 11 -13.85 -2.90 -3.80
C ILE A 11 -12.69 -3.84 -3.45
N TYR A 12 -12.70 -5.08 -3.97
CA TYR A 12 -11.65 -6.04 -3.63
C TYR A 12 -10.27 -5.59 -4.12
N ILE A 13 -10.21 -4.88 -5.25
CA ILE A 13 -8.94 -4.32 -5.78
C ILE A 13 -8.39 -3.25 -4.84
N GLN A 14 -9.27 -2.38 -4.34
CA GLN A 14 -8.87 -1.34 -3.38
C GLN A 14 -8.35 -1.93 -2.07
N ILE A 15 -9.01 -2.99 -1.58
CA ILE A 15 -8.59 -3.69 -0.36
C ILE A 15 -7.19 -4.29 -0.59
N MET A 16 -6.99 -4.97 -1.71
CA MET A 16 -5.69 -5.55 -2.06
C MET A 16 -4.59 -4.48 -2.07
N GLN A 17 -4.88 -3.32 -2.67
CA GLN A 17 -3.92 -2.22 -2.75
C GLN A 17 -3.56 -1.70 -1.36
N LYS A 18 -4.55 -1.53 -0.48
CA LYS A 18 -4.31 -1.08 0.90
C LYS A 18 -3.46 -2.06 1.68
N VAL A 19 -3.69 -3.36 1.51
CA VAL A 19 -2.88 -4.39 2.17
C VAL A 19 -1.46 -4.40 1.61
N ARG A 20 -1.30 -4.30 0.29
CA ARG A 20 0.04 -4.20 -0.31
C ARG A 20 0.81 -2.99 0.23
N ASP A 21 0.15 -1.84 0.33
CA ASP A 21 0.76 -0.63 0.88
C ASP A 21 1.16 -0.81 2.34
N ALA A 22 0.31 -1.46 3.14
CA ALA A 22 0.60 -1.75 4.55
C ALA A 22 1.83 -2.66 4.71
N ILE A 23 1.94 -3.68 3.85
CA ILE A 23 3.09 -4.59 3.87
C ILE A 23 4.35 -3.87 3.37
N ALA A 24 4.23 -3.12 2.28
CA ALA A 24 5.37 -2.39 1.70
C ALA A 24 5.93 -1.35 2.66
N SER A 25 5.08 -0.65 3.40
CA SER A 25 5.49 0.38 4.36
C SER A 25 5.99 -0.18 5.69
N GLY A 26 5.71 -1.44 5.97
CA GLY A 26 6.03 -2.06 7.26
C GLY A 26 4.96 -1.83 8.33
N GLU A 27 3.84 -1.22 7.99
CA GLU A 27 2.69 -1.11 8.91
C GLU A 27 2.22 -2.52 9.32
N TRP A 28 2.17 -3.43 8.34
CA TRP A 28 2.00 -4.86 8.59
C TRP A 28 3.37 -5.50 8.41
N THR A 29 3.95 -5.98 9.49
CA THR A 29 5.33 -6.50 9.49
C THR A 29 5.39 -7.95 9.02
N SER A 30 6.57 -8.35 8.54
CA SER A 30 6.86 -9.72 8.12
C SER A 30 6.50 -10.72 9.22
N GLY A 31 5.73 -11.74 8.88
CA GLY A 31 5.32 -12.78 9.83
C GLY A 31 4.19 -12.39 10.77
N GLN A 32 3.71 -11.16 10.73
CA GLN A 32 2.63 -10.69 11.57
C GLN A 32 1.33 -11.43 11.28
N LYS A 33 0.62 -11.84 12.34
CA LYS A 33 -0.73 -12.38 12.20
C LYS A 33 -1.68 -11.22 11.90
N ILE A 34 -2.52 -11.38 10.88
CA ILE A 34 -3.49 -10.37 10.49
C ILE A 34 -4.87 -10.69 11.04
N PRO A 35 -5.77 -9.69 11.13
CA PRO A 35 -7.15 -9.95 11.56
C PRO A 35 -7.87 -10.93 10.63
N SER A 36 -8.88 -11.60 11.14
CA SER A 36 -9.68 -12.53 10.34
C SER A 36 -10.44 -11.81 9.23
N VAL A 37 -10.88 -12.56 8.22
CA VAL A 37 -11.74 -12.03 7.14
C VAL A 37 -12.95 -11.30 7.72
N ARG A 38 -13.58 -11.89 8.74
CA ARG A 38 -14.75 -11.30 9.39
C ARG A 38 -14.43 -9.96 10.04
N GLU A 39 -13.32 -9.88 10.78
CA GLU A 39 -12.87 -8.66 11.42
C GLU A 39 -12.52 -7.58 10.38
N LEU A 40 -11.75 -7.95 9.35
CA LEU A 40 -11.39 -7.03 8.28
C LEU A 40 -12.60 -6.54 7.49
N ALA A 41 -13.56 -7.42 7.21
CA ALA A 41 -14.80 -7.04 6.53
C ALA A 41 -15.57 -6.01 7.34
N ALA A 42 -15.62 -6.17 8.67
CA ALA A 42 -16.27 -5.20 9.55
C ALA A 42 -15.53 -3.86 9.55
N LEU A 43 -14.21 -3.86 9.61
CA LEU A 43 -13.39 -2.64 9.58
C LEU A 43 -13.54 -1.85 8.28
N PHE A 44 -13.56 -2.55 7.14
CA PHE A 44 -13.74 -1.94 5.83
C PHE A 44 -15.21 -1.68 5.47
N GLU A 45 -16.14 -2.19 6.27
CA GLU A 45 -17.58 -2.10 6.02
C GLU A 45 -17.94 -2.70 4.66
N VAL A 46 -17.44 -3.90 4.38
CA VAL A 46 -17.68 -4.63 3.14
C VAL A 46 -18.24 -6.02 3.41
N ASN A 47 -18.79 -6.64 2.36
CA ASN A 47 -19.26 -8.01 2.41
C ASN A 47 -18.09 -8.96 2.71
N PRO A 48 -18.23 -9.92 3.65
CA PRO A 48 -17.18 -10.90 3.93
C PRO A 48 -16.71 -11.69 2.70
N ASN A 49 -17.58 -11.95 1.73
CA ASN A 49 -17.19 -12.63 0.49
C ASN A 49 -16.23 -11.79 -0.34
N THR A 50 -16.44 -10.48 -0.39
CA THR A 50 -15.54 -9.54 -1.07
C THR A 50 -14.19 -9.51 -0.37
N MET A 51 -14.18 -9.47 0.96
CA MET A 51 -12.94 -9.52 1.73
C MET A 51 -12.21 -10.84 1.53
N GLN A 52 -12.92 -11.95 1.53
CA GLN A 52 -12.35 -13.28 1.29
C GLN A 52 -11.66 -13.33 -0.07
N ARG A 53 -12.30 -12.77 -1.10
CA ARG A 53 -11.71 -12.71 -2.44
C ARG A 53 -10.39 -11.94 -2.43
N ALA A 54 -10.36 -10.79 -1.77
CA ALA A 54 -9.13 -9.99 -1.67
C ALA A 54 -8.02 -10.76 -0.96
N MET A 55 -8.34 -11.43 0.15
CA MET A 55 -7.36 -12.20 0.92
C MET A 55 -6.80 -13.38 0.13
N LEU A 56 -7.67 -14.10 -0.60
CA LEU A 56 -7.24 -15.22 -1.45
C LEU A 56 -6.32 -14.76 -2.58
N GLU A 57 -6.62 -13.63 -3.20
CA GLU A 57 -5.76 -13.08 -4.25
C GLU A 57 -4.39 -12.68 -3.71
N LEU A 58 -4.35 -12.10 -2.52
CA LEU A 58 -3.08 -11.77 -1.86
C LEU A 58 -2.27 -13.02 -1.48
N GLU A 59 -2.96 -14.12 -1.13
CA GLU A 59 -2.30 -15.41 -0.93
C GLU A 59 -1.69 -15.95 -2.23
N ARG A 60 -2.40 -15.80 -3.35
CA ARG A 60 -1.86 -16.20 -4.67
C ARG A 60 -0.61 -15.44 -5.02
N GLU A 61 -0.54 -14.18 -4.63
CA GLU A 61 0.66 -13.36 -4.83
C GLU A 61 1.79 -13.74 -3.86
N GLY A 62 1.50 -14.59 -2.88
CA GLY A 62 2.47 -14.99 -1.87
C GLY A 62 2.66 -13.99 -0.74
N LEU A 63 1.92 -12.89 -0.74
CA LEU A 63 2.05 -11.84 0.28
C LEU A 63 1.42 -12.23 1.61
N LEU A 64 0.39 -13.05 1.58
CA LEU A 64 -0.25 -13.62 2.77
C LEU A 64 -0.13 -15.13 2.74
N VAL A 65 0.00 -15.72 3.92
CA VAL A 65 0.15 -17.16 4.10
C VAL A 65 -0.89 -17.63 5.12
N SER A 66 -1.70 -18.62 4.76
CA SER A 66 -2.63 -19.25 5.71
C SER A 66 -1.95 -20.41 6.41
N GLU A 67 -2.13 -20.49 7.71
CA GLU A 67 -1.74 -21.65 8.51
C GLU A 67 -3.02 -22.28 9.05
N ARG A 68 -3.17 -23.58 8.85
CA ARG A 68 -4.40 -24.33 9.01
C ARG A 68 -5.15 -24.11 10.32
N THR A 69 -4.44 -23.97 11.43
CA THR A 69 -5.04 -23.82 12.75
C THR A 69 -4.71 -22.50 13.45
N ALA A 70 -3.83 -21.70 12.86
CA ALA A 70 -3.30 -20.51 13.49
C ALA A 70 -3.79 -19.20 12.89
N GLY A 71 -4.31 -19.23 11.65
CA GLY A 71 -4.81 -18.04 10.97
C GLY A 71 -4.01 -17.66 9.74
N ARG A 72 -4.05 -16.38 9.41
CA ARG A 72 -3.38 -15.83 8.22
C ARG A 72 -2.30 -14.86 8.66
N PHE A 73 -1.17 -14.91 7.96
CA PHE A 73 0.04 -14.16 8.33
C PHE A 73 0.62 -13.44 7.13
N VAL A 74 1.32 -12.34 7.37
CA VAL A 74 2.13 -11.68 6.34
C VAL A 74 3.32 -12.60 6.02
N THR A 75 3.69 -12.67 4.75
CA THR A 75 4.84 -13.47 4.31
C THR A 75 6.12 -13.10 5.07
N GLU A 76 7.01 -14.09 5.25
CA GLU A 76 8.36 -13.86 5.76
C GLU A 76 9.39 -13.75 4.64
N ASP A 77 8.95 -13.85 3.39
CA ASP A 77 9.83 -13.74 2.22
C ASP A 77 10.25 -12.28 2.03
N ARG A 78 11.44 -11.96 2.51
CA ARG A 78 11.98 -10.60 2.46
C ARG A 78 12.25 -10.10 1.05
N LYS A 79 12.59 -10.98 0.12
CA LYS A 79 12.81 -10.62 -1.28
C LYS A 79 11.49 -10.19 -1.93
N LEU A 80 10.41 -10.92 -1.63
CA LEU A 80 9.08 -10.60 -2.13
C LEU A 80 8.62 -9.25 -1.58
N ILE A 81 8.80 -9.00 -0.29
CA ILE A 81 8.42 -7.71 0.33
C ILE A 81 9.23 -6.57 -0.26
N LYS A 82 10.53 -6.77 -0.46
CA LYS A 82 11.40 -5.75 -1.08
C LYS A 82 10.97 -5.43 -2.50
N GLY A 83 10.62 -6.45 -3.28
CA GLY A 83 10.09 -6.28 -4.63
C GLY A 83 8.77 -5.52 -4.64
N LEU A 84 7.87 -5.85 -3.71
CA LEU A 84 6.61 -5.15 -3.53
C LEU A 84 6.83 -3.67 -3.19
N LYS A 85 7.73 -3.39 -2.27
CA LYS A 85 8.08 -2.01 -1.89
C LYS A 85 8.57 -1.21 -3.09
N LYS A 86 9.41 -1.83 -3.92
CA LYS A 86 9.89 -1.19 -5.16
C LYS A 86 8.74 -0.91 -6.12
N ASP A 87 7.83 -1.87 -6.31
CA ASP A 87 6.69 -1.72 -7.21
C ASP A 87 5.77 -0.58 -6.75
N VAL A 88 5.50 -0.50 -5.44
CA VAL A 88 4.69 0.57 -4.85
C VAL A 88 5.40 1.93 -5.06
N ALA A 89 6.71 1.98 -4.88
CA ALA A 89 7.50 3.20 -5.08
C ALA A 89 7.48 3.65 -6.55
N ILE A 90 7.59 2.71 -7.49
CA ILE A 90 7.50 3.00 -8.93
C ILE A 90 6.13 3.61 -9.26
N ALA A 91 5.05 2.99 -8.76
CA ALA A 91 3.71 3.51 -8.98
C ALA A 91 3.54 4.94 -8.46
N ALA A 92 4.08 5.24 -7.28
CA ALA A 92 4.04 6.58 -6.69
C ALA A 92 4.85 7.57 -7.55
N ALA A 93 6.03 7.18 -8.01
CA ALA A 93 6.87 8.02 -8.85
C ALA A 93 6.19 8.31 -10.20
N ASP A 94 5.58 7.28 -10.80
CA ASP A 94 4.88 7.43 -12.08
C ASP A 94 3.66 8.35 -11.94
N ALA A 95 2.92 8.24 -10.84
CA ALA A 95 1.78 9.10 -10.56
C ALA A 95 2.22 10.57 -10.41
N PHE A 96 3.31 10.82 -9.68
CA PHE A 96 3.89 12.15 -9.55
C PHE A 96 4.30 12.70 -10.91
N ARG A 97 5.02 11.91 -11.69
CA ARG A 97 5.49 12.31 -13.01
C ARG A 97 4.32 12.69 -13.93
N SER A 98 3.29 11.84 -13.98
CA SER A 98 2.12 12.09 -14.82
C SER A 98 1.40 13.37 -14.42
N ALA A 99 1.20 13.60 -13.13
CA ALA A 99 0.55 14.80 -12.62
C ALA A 99 1.33 16.06 -12.99
N MET A 100 2.66 16.03 -12.86
CA MET A 100 3.51 17.17 -13.17
C MET A 100 3.54 17.48 -14.66
N LEU A 101 3.57 16.44 -15.51
CA LEU A 101 3.51 16.62 -16.96
C LEU A 101 2.20 17.27 -17.38
N GLU A 102 1.07 16.88 -16.79
CA GLU A 102 -0.23 17.49 -17.07
C GLU A 102 -0.27 18.97 -16.69
N LEU A 103 0.48 19.36 -15.67
CA LEU A 103 0.60 20.76 -15.25
C LEU A 103 1.55 21.56 -16.13
N GLY A 104 2.23 20.91 -17.08
CA GLY A 104 3.13 21.58 -18.01
C GLY A 104 4.58 21.63 -17.58
N TYR A 105 4.95 20.94 -16.49
CA TYR A 105 6.35 20.83 -16.09
C TYR A 105 7.11 19.90 -17.03
N THR A 106 8.34 20.26 -17.37
CA THR A 106 9.24 19.34 -18.06
C THR A 106 9.83 18.36 -17.05
N PRO A 107 10.41 17.23 -17.51
CA PRO A 107 11.08 16.31 -16.59
C PRO A 107 12.14 16.98 -15.71
N GLU A 108 12.92 17.90 -16.27
CA GLU A 108 13.94 18.63 -15.53
C GLU A 108 13.32 19.56 -14.49
N GLU A 109 12.26 20.26 -14.87
CA GLU A 109 11.55 21.17 -13.95
C GLU A 109 10.89 20.42 -12.81
N MET A 110 10.33 19.23 -13.06
CA MET A 110 9.70 18.45 -11.97
C MET A 110 10.72 17.96 -10.95
N ILE A 111 11.92 17.59 -11.40
CA ILE A 111 13.00 17.16 -10.50
C ILE A 111 13.44 18.33 -9.63
N GLU A 112 13.63 19.48 -10.20
CA GLU A 112 14.03 20.69 -9.48
C GLU A 112 12.95 21.13 -8.50
N PHE A 113 11.69 21.09 -8.93
CA PHE A 113 10.55 21.42 -8.06
C PHE A 113 10.52 20.50 -6.83
N PHE A 114 10.64 19.19 -7.06
CA PHE A 114 10.61 18.22 -5.96
C PHE A 114 11.79 18.44 -5.00
N ARG A 115 12.99 18.69 -5.51
CA ARG A 115 14.15 18.94 -4.68
C ARG A 115 13.92 20.12 -3.76
N ALA A 116 13.47 21.25 -4.31
CA ALA A 116 13.19 22.46 -3.53
C ALA A 116 12.10 22.22 -2.48
N ARG A 117 11.01 21.54 -2.87
CA ARG A 117 9.92 21.23 -1.95
C ARG A 117 10.37 20.30 -0.81
N ASN A 118 11.23 19.33 -1.15
CA ASN A 118 11.76 18.39 -0.16
C ASN A 118 12.65 19.11 0.88
N GLU A 119 13.43 20.09 0.44
CA GLU A 119 14.25 20.90 1.35
C GLU A 119 13.38 21.72 2.31
N GLU A 120 12.31 22.35 1.81
CA GLU A 120 11.36 23.10 2.65
C GLU A 120 10.69 22.19 3.69
N LEU A 121 10.25 21.00 3.29
CA LEU A 121 9.60 20.05 4.19
C LEU A 121 10.57 19.54 5.25
N THR A 122 11.83 19.30 4.88
CA THR A 122 12.86 18.85 5.82
C THR A 122 13.14 19.94 6.87
N GLU A 123 13.18 21.21 6.47
CA GLU A 123 13.34 22.32 7.40
C GLU A 123 12.18 22.44 8.37
N GLU A 124 10.94 22.30 7.88
CA GLU A 124 9.74 22.31 8.72
C GLU A 124 9.76 21.17 9.74
N GLU A 125 10.13 19.97 9.31
CA GLU A 125 10.23 18.80 10.19
C GLU A 125 11.28 19.01 11.29
N THR A 126 12.40 19.62 10.94
CA THR A 126 13.47 19.94 11.90
C THR A 126 13.00 20.94 12.96
N LYS A 127 12.19 21.93 12.56
CA LYS A 127 11.66 22.96 13.49
C LYS A 127 10.65 22.41 14.48
N VAL A 128 9.90 21.37 14.10
CA VAL A 128 8.85 20.78 14.93
C VAL A 128 9.43 19.77 15.93
N GLY A 129 10.58 19.22 15.62
CA GLY A 129 11.30 18.30 16.50
C GLY A 129 12.09 19.02 17.58
#